data_eb81293bb0298803df878291fb7b2906
#
_entry.id   eb81293bb0298803df878291fb7b2906
#
_cell.length_a   1.000
_cell.length_b   1.000
_cell.length_c   1.000
_cell.angle_alpha   90.00
_cell.angle_beta   90.00
_cell.angle_gamma   90.00
#
_symmetry.space_group_name_H-M   'P 1'
#
loop_
_entity.id
_entity.type
_entity.pdbx_description
1 polymer ?
#
loop_
_entity_poly.entity_id
_entity_poly.type
_entity_poly.pdbx_seq_one_letter_code
_entity_poly.pdbx_strand_id
1 'polypeptide(L)'
;MLRFPAWKIVSILAMTAFALLLIVPSLMSPDHREALISHLPKWVPARAIVLGLDLQGGSHVLLEVDSNSVVKSLVDNLRDSVRRVLREEKIAITGGIGAQPRGVQLRIPDPGERARVMPKLRQLAASAGSGLSNSSRAVTFDVSENDNGLIQFTVTGAGVESKVRRAVEQSIEVLRRRVDALGTTEPNIQRQGADRILVEVPGLQDTSKLKEILGTTAKLEFRLVAEPGADPADVESLEDVEQPGKSLPVQKRVMVQGEDL
;
A
#
# COMPACT_ATOMS: atom_id res chain seq x y z
N MET A 1 2.27 -33.46 62.80
CA MET A 1 3.11 -33.57 61.58
C MET A 1 2.19 -34.05 60.43
N LEU A 2 1.99 -33.20 59.42
CA LEU A 2 1.22 -33.55 58.22
C LEU A 2 2.00 -34.56 57.38
N ARG A 3 1.59 -35.82 57.43
CA ARG A 3 2.16 -36.88 56.57
C ARG A 3 1.37 -36.91 55.27
N PHE A 4 1.93 -36.39 54.21
CA PHE A 4 1.34 -36.56 52.89
C PHE A 4 1.56 -37.98 52.39
N PRO A 5 0.51 -38.66 51.88
CA PRO A 5 0.70 -39.98 51.27
C PRO A 5 1.61 -39.89 50.03
N ALA A 6 2.50 -40.88 49.87
CA ALA A 6 3.54 -40.89 48.84
C ALA A 6 3.00 -40.65 47.42
N TRP A 7 1.83 -41.12 47.10
CA TRP A 7 1.22 -40.91 45.78
C TRP A 7 0.91 -39.43 45.46
N LYS A 8 0.54 -38.61 46.49
CA LYS A 8 0.35 -37.17 46.31
C LYS A 8 1.64 -36.45 46.02
N ILE A 9 2.72 -36.84 46.70
CA ILE A 9 4.06 -36.28 46.49
C ILE A 9 4.53 -36.60 45.07
N VAL A 10 4.37 -37.84 44.63
CA VAL A 10 4.71 -38.27 43.25
C VAL A 10 3.90 -37.54 42.22
N SER A 11 2.57 -37.38 42.44
CA SER A 11 1.68 -36.67 41.53
C SER A 11 2.10 -35.18 41.38
N ILE A 12 2.41 -34.49 42.47
CA ILE A 12 2.85 -33.10 42.45
C ILE A 12 4.18 -32.95 41.71
N LEU A 13 5.15 -33.84 42.02
CA LEU A 13 6.45 -33.85 41.35
C LEU A 13 6.34 -34.15 39.87
N ALA A 14 5.50 -35.11 39.47
CA ALA A 14 5.25 -35.41 38.07
C ALA A 14 4.61 -34.23 37.33
N MET A 15 3.62 -33.54 37.93
CA MET A 15 2.97 -32.40 37.36
C MET A 15 3.97 -31.21 37.22
N THR A 16 4.81 -31.00 38.21
CA THR A 16 5.84 -29.93 38.17
C THR A 16 6.90 -30.25 37.12
N ALA A 17 7.38 -31.48 37.05
CA ALA A 17 8.30 -31.92 36.01
C ALA A 17 7.71 -31.78 34.60
N PHE A 18 6.45 -32.13 34.42
CA PHE A 18 5.74 -31.96 33.16
C PHE A 18 5.60 -30.47 32.78
N ALA A 19 5.25 -29.60 33.73
CA ALA A 19 5.18 -28.17 33.48
C ALA A 19 6.57 -27.57 33.10
N LEU A 20 7.63 -27.99 33.80
CA LEU A 20 9.00 -27.59 33.47
C LEU A 20 9.38 -28.06 32.04
N LEU A 21 9.03 -29.27 31.66
CA LEU A 21 9.33 -29.81 30.35
C LEU A 21 8.63 -29.00 29.22
N LEU A 22 7.42 -28.48 29.46
CA LEU A 22 6.72 -27.61 28.52
C LEU A 22 7.36 -26.20 28.37
N ILE A 23 8.09 -25.74 29.41
CA ILE A 23 8.73 -24.42 29.39
C ILE A 23 10.10 -24.46 28.70
N VAL A 24 10.78 -25.60 28.72
CA VAL A 24 12.15 -25.77 28.17
C VAL A 24 12.27 -25.25 26.72
N PRO A 25 11.33 -25.54 25.78
CA PRO A 25 11.44 -25.03 24.40
C PRO A 25 11.40 -23.50 24.30
N SER A 26 10.79 -22.81 25.28
CA SER A 26 10.71 -21.35 25.31
C SER A 26 11.99 -20.68 25.81
N LEU A 27 12.84 -21.41 26.54
CA LEU A 27 14.10 -20.89 27.08
C LEU A 27 15.30 -21.19 26.18
N MET A 28 15.13 -22.04 25.16
CA MET A 28 16.21 -22.41 24.24
C MET A 28 16.35 -21.46 23.08
N SER A 29 17.57 -21.29 22.58
CA SER A 29 17.86 -20.57 21.35
C SER A 29 17.19 -21.25 20.12
N PRO A 30 16.88 -20.50 19.05
CA PRO A 30 16.18 -21.02 17.87
C PRO A 30 16.82 -22.29 17.29
N ASP A 31 18.14 -22.30 17.16
CA ASP A 31 18.92 -23.39 16.54
C ASP A 31 18.82 -24.70 17.31
N HIS A 32 18.89 -24.66 18.64
CA HIS A 32 18.78 -25.83 19.50
C HIS A 32 17.35 -26.33 19.64
N ARG A 33 16.38 -25.45 19.44
CA ARG A 33 14.95 -25.75 19.52
C ARG A 33 14.50 -26.64 18.36
N GLU A 34 14.93 -26.37 17.13
CA GLU A 34 14.60 -27.17 15.95
C GLU A 34 15.10 -28.61 16.10
N ALA A 35 16.30 -28.77 16.62
CA ALA A 35 16.86 -30.11 16.93
C ALA A 35 16.05 -30.84 18.01
N LEU A 36 15.57 -30.14 19.03
CA LEU A 36 14.74 -30.73 20.08
C LEU A 36 13.34 -31.11 19.57
N ILE A 37 12.73 -30.24 18.78
CA ILE A 37 11.38 -30.46 18.22
C ILE A 37 11.35 -31.69 17.30
N SER A 38 12.40 -31.94 16.53
CA SER A 38 12.49 -33.10 15.65
C SER A 38 12.44 -34.44 16.39
N HIS A 39 12.79 -34.47 17.67
CA HIS A 39 12.80 -35.66 18.54
C HIS A 39 11.55 -35.77 19.42
N LEU A 40 10.73 -34.73 19.51
CA LEU A 40 9.52 -34.73 20.34
C LEU A 40 8.32 -35.35 19.62
N PRO A 41 7.46 -36.10 20.32
CA PRO A 41 6.22 -36.60 19.75
C PRO A 41 5.29 -35.44 19.33
N LYS A 42 4.59 -35.57 18.21
CA LYS A 42 3.74 -34.53 17.59
C LYS A 42 2.59 -34.01 18.49
N TRP A 43 2.27 -34.69 19.60
CA TRP A 43 1.24 -34.24 20.55
C TRP A 43 1.75 -33.24 21.60
N VAL A 44 3.07 -33.04 21.71
CA VAL A 44 3.65 -32.06 22.61
C VAL A 44 3.61 -30.67 21.94
N PRO A 45 2.91 -29.70 22.52
CA PRO A 45 2.90 -28.33 21.97
C PRO A 45 4.27 -27.68 22.13
N ALA A 46 5.07 -27.74 21.09
CA ALA A 46 6.44 -27.19 21.06
C ALA A 46 6.48 -25.72 20.60
N ARG A 47 5.36 -24.98 20.75
CA ARG A 47 5.32 -23.54 20.44
C ARG A 47 6.08 -22.78 21.52
N ALA A 48 7.14 -22.08 21.13
CA ALA A 48 7.78 -21.12 22.02
C ALA A 48 6.85 -19.95 22.27
N ILE A 49 6.88 -19.42 23.48
CA ILE A 49 6.22 -18.16 23.81
C ILE A 49 6.97 -17.05 23.07
N VAL A 50 6.29 -16.37 22.17
CA VAL A 50 6.84 -15.19 21.51
C VAL A 50 6.84 -14.06 22.54
N LEU A 51 8.03 -13.66 22.97
CA LEU A 51 8.19 -12.52 23.86
C LEU A 51 7.95 -11.23 23.07
N GLY A 52 7.19 -10.31 23.64
CA GLY A 52 6.92 -9.01 22.99
C GLY A 52 8.19 -8.17 22.84
N LEU A 53 8.04 -7.05 22.13
CA LEU A 53 9.10 -6.09 21.81
C LEU A 53 9.87 -5.63 23.05
N ASP A 54 9.18 -5.43 24.18
CA ASP A 54 9.74 -4.97 25.44
C ASP A 54 10.72 -5.95 26.09
N LEU A 55 10.59 -7.24 25.79
CA LEU A 55 11.39 -8.31 26.40
C LEU A 55 12.45 -8.88 25.44
N GLN A 56 12.18 -8.96 24.17
CA GLN A 56 13.14 -9.44 23.16
C GLN A 56 13.93 -8.32 22.49
N GLY A 57 13.46 -7.07 22.63
CA GLY A 57 13.88 -5.98 21.77
C GLY A 57 13.35 -6.15 20.36
N GLY A 58 13.58 -5.18 19.51
CA GLY A 58 13.12 -5.21 18.14
C GLY A 58 13.17 -3.82 17.51
N SER A 59 12.70 -3.74 16.28
CA SER A 59 12.61 -2.47 15.56
C SER A 59 11.19 -1.98 15.52
N HIS A 60 11.02 -0.67 15.74
CA HIS A 60 9.77 0.01 15.42
C HIS A 60 10.02 1.12 14.41
N VAL A 61 9.15 1.24 13.44
CA VAL A 61 9.20 2.25 12.39
C VAL A 61 7.83 2.88 12.26
N LEU A 62 7.82 4.20 12.22
CA LEU A 62 6.63 4.98 11.93
C LEU A 62 6.71 5.45 10.47
N LEU A 63 5.75 5.02 9.65
CA LEU A 63 5.61 5.41 8.27
C LEU A 63 4.50 6.44 8.15
N GLU A 64 4.69 7.42 7.29
CA GLU A 64 3.71 8.48 7.01
C GLU A 64 3.40 8.52 5.52
N VAL A 65 2.13 8.67 5.18
CA VAL A 65 1.69 8.85 3.80
C VAL A 65 1.89 10.31 3.41
N ASP A 66 2.66 10.54 2.35
CA ASP A 66 2.85 11.88 1.80
C ASP A 66 1.57 12.38 1.11
N SER A 67 0.81 13.19 1.84
CA SER A 67 -0.43 13.79 1.36
C SER A 67 -0.24 14.66 0.11
N ASN A 68 0.94 15.27 -0.08
CA ASN A 68 1.22 16.08 -1.28
C ASN A 68 1.34 15.20 -2.51
N SER A 69 2.02 14.06 -2.39
CA SER A 69 2.10 13.06 -3.46
C SER A 69 0.72 12.50 -3.81
N VAL A 70 -0.14 12.29 -2.82
CA VAL A 70 -1.53 11.86 -3.05
C VAL A 70 -2.31 12.94 -3.82
N VAL A 71 -2.22 14.20 -3.43
CA VAL A 71 -2.87 15.31 -4.14
C VAL A 71 -2.36 15.42 -5.57
N LYS A 72 -1.04 15.33 -5.77
CA LYS A 72 -0.43 15.37 -7.11
C LYS A 72 -0.97 14.23 -7.99
N SER A 73 -0.99 13.01 -7.50
CA SER A 73 -1.54 11.86 -8.22
C SER A 73 -3.02 12.05 -8.59
N LEU A 74 -3.82 12.59 -7.66
CA LEU A 74 -5.23 12.91 -7.92
C LEU A 74 -5.39 13.94 -9.05
N VAL A 75 -4.57 15.00 -9.05
CA VAL A 75 -4.59 16.06 -10.08
C VAL A 75 -4.15 15.51 -11.42
N ASP A 76 -3.07 14.72 -11.47
CA ASP A 76 -2.56 14.13 -12.71
C ASP A 76 -3.59 13.15 -13.33
N ASN A 77 -4.16 12.26 -12.53
CA ASN A 77 -5.20 11.33 -12.96
C ASN A 77 -6.47 12.06 -13.47
N LEU A 78 -6.87 13.12 -12.76
CA LEU A 78 -8.00 13.94 -13.20
C LEU A 78 -7.70 14.62 -14.54
N ARG A 79 -6.53 15.22 -14.68
CA ARG A 79 -6.08 15.88 -15.91
C ARG A 79 -6.14 14.94 -17.11
N ASP A 80 -5.65 13.71 -16.95
CA ASP A 80 -5.67 12.70 -18.02
C ASP A 80 -7.09 12.23 -18.33
N SER A 81 -7.93 12.08 -17.31
CA SER A 81 -9.34 11.71 -17.49
C SER A 81 -10.13 12.82 -18.20
N VAL A 82 -9.92 14.07 -17.80
CA VAL A 82 -10.52 15.24 -18.47
C VAL A 82 -10.07 15.30 -19.94
N ARG A 83 -8.75 15.11 -20.19
CA ARG A 83 -8.22 15.07 -21.57
C ARG A 83 -8.87 13.98 -22.41
N ARG A 84 -9.11 12.80 -21.83
CA ARG A 84 -9.79 11.68 -22.50
C ARG A 84 -11.21 12.06 -22.87
N VAL A 85 -12.01 12.56 -21.93
CA VAL A 85 -13.40 12.99 -22.17
C VAL A 85 -13.49 14.06 -23.24
N LEU A 86 -12.62 15.08 -23.21
CA LEU A 86 -12.61 16.15 -24.22
C LEU A 86 -12.25 15.63 -25.61
N ARG A 87 -11.34 14.66 -25.71
CA ARG A 87 -10.96 14.03 -26.97
C ARG A 87 -12.10 13.17 -27.54
N GLU A 88 -12.77 12.39 -26.68
CA GLU A 88 -13.94 11.59 -27.07
C GLU A 88 -15.09 12.44 -27.60
N GLU A 89 -15.33 13.58 -26.95
CA GLU A 89 -16.36 14.53 -27.35
C GLU A 89 -15.93 15.46 -28.48
N LYS A 90 -14.67 15.38 -28.93
CA LYS A 90 -14.06 16.24 -29.98
C LYS A 90 -14.19 17.74 -29.67
N ILE A 91 -14.00 18.12 -28.42
CA ILE A 91 -14.12 19.50 -27.95
C ILE A 91 -12.79 20.20 -28.06
N ALA A 92 -12.83 21.39 -28.70
CA ALA A 92 -11.66 22.25 -28.78
C ALA A 92 -11.49 23.06 -27.49
N ILE A 93 -10.27 23.01 -26.91
CA ILE A 93 -9.90 23.78 -25.72
C ILE A 93 -8.93 24.89 -26.11
N THR A 94 -9.11 26.05 -25.52
CA THR A 94 -8.19 27.18 -25.70
C THR A 94 -7.18 27.20 -24.54
N GLY A 95 -5.89 27.20 -24.86
CA GLY A 95 -4.81 27.32 -23.85
C GLY A 95 -4.43 26.02 -23.13
N GLY A 96 -5.05 24.87 -23.53
CA GLY A 96 -4.73 23.56 -22.94
C GLY A 96 -5.36 23.33 -21.55
N ILE A 97 -4.96 22.22 -20.91
CA ILE A 97 -5.40 21.85 -19.56
C ILE A 97 -4.30 22.27 -18.59
N GLY A 98 -4.54 23.33 -17.82
CA GLY A 98 -3.64 23.84 -16.82
C GLY A 98 -3.72 23.02 -15.52
N ALA A 99 -2.57 22.55 -15.00
CA ALA A 99 -2.50 21.97 -13.68
C ALA A 99 -2.26 23.06 -12.65
N GLN A 100 -3.00 23.02 -11.55
CA GLN A 100 -2.81 23.85 -10.37
C GLN A 100 -2.34 22.96 -9.20
N PRO A 101 -1.77 23.50 -8.12
CA PRO A 101 -1.29 22.71 -6.98
C PRO A 101 -2.36 21.76 -6.36
N ARG A 102 -3.62 22.15 -6.46
CA ARG A 102 -4.75 21.38 -5.93
C ARG A 102 -5.90 21.24 -6.92
N GLY A 103 -5.60 21.22 -8.23
CA GLY A 103 -6.70 21.14 -9.18
C GLY A 103 -6.27 21.19 -10.63
N VAL A 104 -7.29 21.25 -11.48
CA VAL A 104 -7.15 21.35 -12.94
C VAL A 104 -8.05 22.45 -13.44
N GLN A 105 -7.55 23.25 -14.37
CA GLN A 105 -8.35 24.28 -15.05
C GLN A 105 -8.31 24.10 -16.56
N LEU A 106 -9.42 24.37 -17.20
CA LEU A 106 -9.51 24.38 -18.65
C LEU A 106 -10.51 25.44 -19.10
N ARG A 107 -10.37 25.89 -20.36
CA ARG A 107 -11.28 26.88 -20.93
C ARG A 107 -11.95 26.32 -22.18
N ILE A 108 -13.29 26.35 -22.19
CA ILE A 108 -14.13 25.99 -23.32
C ILE A 108 -14.90 27.25 -23.70
N PRO A 109 -14.53 27.94 -24.81
CA PRO A 109 -15.14 29.23 -25.17
C PRO A 109 -16.57 29.08 -25.67
N ASP A 110 -16.86 27.98 -26.38
CA ASP A 110 -18.21 27.76 -26.94
C ASP A 110 -19.22 27.33 -25.87
N PRO A 111 -20.30 28.11 -25.64
CA PRO A 111 -21.32 27.76 -24.67
C PRO A 111 -22.07 26.46 -25.02
N GLY A 112 -22.25 26.15 -26.31
CA GLY A 112 -22.93 24.94 -26.76
C GLY A 112 -22.12 23.68 -26.45
N GLU A 113 -20.83 23.68 -26.76
CA GLU A 113 -19.91 22.60 -26.42
C GLU A 113 -19.80 22.41 -24.89
N ARG A 114 -19.72 23.53 -24.16
CA ARG A 114 -19.65 23.54 -22.70
C ARG A 114 -20.87 22.88 -22.07
N ALA A 115 -22.09 23.27 -22.50
CA ALA A 115 -23.35 22.68 -22.02
C ALA A 115 -23.40 21.16 -22.26
N ARG A 116 -22.85 20.71 -23.39
CA ARG A 116 -22.81 19.28 -23.76
C ARG A 116 -21.84 18.47 -22.89
N VAL A 117 -20.68 19.02 -22.54
CA VAL A 117 -19.64 18.27 -21.83
C VAL A 117 -19.75 18.38 -20.31
N MET A 118 -20.32 19.46 -19.76
CA MET A 118 -20.42 19.69 -18.32
C MET A 118 -21.04 18.53 -17.53
N PRO A 119 -22.12 17.87 -17.98
CA PRO A 119 -22.66 16.70 -17.27
C PRO A 119 -21.64 15.58 -17.14
N LYS A 120 -20.86 15.30 -18.20
CA LYS A 120 -19.81 14.27 -18.20
C LYS A 120 -18.65 14.65 -17.30
N LEU A 121 -18.23 15.90 -17.30
CA LEU A 121 -17.19 16.41 -16.43
C LEU A 121 -17.60 16.35 -14.95
N ARG A 122 -18.84 16.68 -14.63
CA ARG A 122 -19.37 16.53 -13.27
C ARG A 122 -19.48 15.07 -12.85
N GLN A 123 -19.91 14.20 -13.74
CA GLN A 123 -19.92 12.75 -13.51
C GLN A 123 -18.51 12.21 -13.25
N LEU A 124 -17.52 12.65 -14.03
CA LEU A 124 -16.13 12.29 -13.85
C LEU A 124 -15.61 12.75 -12.48
N ALA A 125 -15.90 13.99 -12.06
CA ALA A 125 -15.51 14.49 -10.75
C ALA A 125 -16.18 13.69 -9.61
N ALA A 126 -17.41 13.26 -9.79
CA ALA A 126 -18.13 12.42 -8.83
C ALA A 126 -17.61 10.97 -8.81
N SER A 127 -17.27 10.40 -9.96
CA SER A 127 -16.78 9.02 -10.09
C SER A 127 -15.33 8.85 -9.65
N ALA A 128 -14.50 9.86 -9.83
CA ALA A 128 -13.10 9.84 -9.41
C ALA A 128 -12.89 9.64 -7.89
N GLY A 129 -13.95 9.85 -7.09
CA GLY A 129 -13.97 9.59 -5.64
C GLY A 129 -14.56 8.24 -5.26
N SER A 130 -15.36 7.63 -6.13
CA SER A 130 -16.03 6.37 -5.87
C SER A 130 -15.16 5.18 -6.29
N GLY A 131 -14.31 4.68 -5.40
CA GLY A 131 -13.87 3.29 -5.51
C GLY A 131 -15.10 2.38 -5.34
N LEU A 132 -14.98 1.11 -5.75
CA LEU A 132 -16.02 0.07 -5.74
C LEU A 132 -16.87 -0.09 -4.45
N SER A 133 -16.56 0.66 -3.40
CA SER A 133 -17.27 0.65 -2.13
C SER A 133 -18.20 1.86 -2.01
N ASN A 134 -19.48 1.60 -2.13
CA ASN A 134 -20.60 2.57 -2.16
C ASN A 134 -20.85 3.30 -0.82
N SER A 135 -19.95 3.21 0.16
CA SER A 135 -20.20 3.63 1.55
C SER A 135 -19.67 5.01 1.95
N SER A 136 -18.96 5.72 1.08
CA SER A 136 -18.48 7.07 1.40
C SER A 136 -18.52 7.96 0.17
N ARG A 137 -19.62 8.68 -0.03
CA ARG A 137 -19.77 9.75 -1.02
C ARG A 137 -18.97 11.01 -0.63
N ALA A 138 -17.69 10.88 -0.33
CA ALA A 138 -16.86 12.06 -0.22
C ALA A 138 -16.63 12.61 -1.63
N VAL A 139 -17.15 13.79 -1.91
CA VAL A 139 -16.90 14.50 -3.17
C VAL A 139 -15.41 14.79 -3.23
N THR A 140 -14.70 14.12 -4.13
CA THR A 140 -13.24 14.27 -4.25
C THR A 140 -12.85 15.56 -4.94
N PHE A 141 -13.64 15.99 -5.91
CA PHE A 141 -13.39 17.23 -6.67
C PHE A 141 -14.64 18.10 -6.63
N ASP A 142 -14.43 19.37 -6.33
CA ASP A 142 -15.41 20.42 -6.57
C ASP A 142 -15.24 20.99 -7.96
N VAL A 143 -16.35 21.23 -8.67
CA VAL A 143 -16.35 21.72 -10.05
C VAL A 143 -17.04 23.08 -10.08
N SER A 144 -16.29 24.12 -10.38
CA SER A 144 -16.78 25.46 -10.58
C SER A 144 -16.67 25.88 -12.05
N GLU A 145 -17.63 26.65 -12.50
CA GLU A 145 -17.71 27.19 -13.86
C GLU A 145 -17.88 28.72 -13.76
N ASN A 146 -17.10 29.43 -14.53
CA ASN A 146 -17.20 30.89 -14.64
C ASN A 146 -17.81 31.31 -15.99
N ASP A 147 -18.43 32.48 -16.02
CA ASP A 147 -19.08 33.03 -17.22
C ASP A 147 -18.15 33.14 -18.44
N ASN A 148 -16.84 33.28 -18.19
CA ASN A 148 -15.81 33.34 -19.23
C ASN A 148 -15.45 31.96 -19.84
N GLY A 149 -16.21 30.89 -19.55
CA GLY A 149 -15.95 29.54 -20.02
C GLY A 149 -14.79 28.84 -19.35
N LEU A 150 -14.30 29.37 -18.22
CA LEU A 150 -13.29 28.73 -17.39
C LEU A 150 -13.97 27.71 -16.47
N ILE A 151 -13.56 26.45 -16.59
CA ILE A 151 -13.96 25.36 -15.73
C ILE A 151 -12.80 25.01 -14.84
N GLN A 152 -13.03 24.96 -13.54
CA GLN A 152 -12.02 24.67 -12.54
C GLN A 152 -12.46 23.47 -11.68
N PHE A 153 -11.57 22.51 -11.54
CA PHE A 153 -11.69 21.39 -10.63
C PHE A 153 -10.76 21.61 -9.44
N THR A 154 -11.29 21.53 -8.25
CA THR A 154 -10.50 21.68 -7.02
C THR A 154 -10.60 20.42 -6.18
N VAL A 155 -9.47 19.88 -5.73
CA VAL A 155 -9.43 18.73 -4.82
C VAL A 155 -9.95 19.15 -3.45
N THR A 156 -10.97 18.48 -2.95
CA THR A 156 -11.54 18.75 -1.63
C THR A 156 -10.68 18.13 -0.51
N GLY A 157 -10.72 18.73 0.68
CA GLY A 157 -10.05 18.14 1.85
C GLY A 157 -10.56 16.74 2.19
N ALA A 158 -11.88 16.55 2.12
CA ALA A 158 -12.51 15.24 2.35
C ALA A 158 -12.08 14.18 1.34
N GLY A 159 -11.89 14.57 0.07
CA GLY A 159 -11.35 13.70 -0.98
C GLY A 159 -9.93 13.24 -0.70
N VAL A 160 -9.06 14.17 -0.28
CA VAL A 160 -7.68 13.85 0.12
C VAL A 160 -7.68 12.88 1.31
N GLU A 161 -8.42 13.20 2.37
CA GLU A 161 -8.51 12.36 3.56
C GLU A 161 -9.00 10.95 3.25
N SER A 162 -10.03 10.82 2.40
CA SER A 162 -10.56 9.53 1.96
C SER A 162 -9.51 8.73 1.18
N LYS A 163 -8.72 9.37 0.31
CA LYS A 163 -7.64 8.72 -0.44
C LYS A 163 -6.48 8.33 0.45
N VAL A 164 -6.05 9.20 1.37
CA VAL A 164 -5.00 8.89 2.34
C VAL A 164 -5.41 7.70 3.20
N ARG A 165 -6.65 7.68 3.70
CA ARG A 165 -7.18 6.56 4.48
C ARG A 165 -7.08 5.23 3.72
N ARG A 166 -7.51 5.21 2.46
CA ARG A 166 -7.41 4.01 1.61
C ARG A 166 -5.95 3.62 1.35
N ALA A 167 -5.08 4.59 1.09
CA ALA A 167 -3.66 4.34 0.92
C ALA A 167 -3.04 3.70 2.17
N VAL A 168 -3.40 4.18 3.37
CA VAL A 168 -2.98 3.58 4.64
C VAL A 168 -3.47 2.13 4.76
N GLU A 169 -4.75 1.87 4.47
CA GLU A 169 -5.33 0.52 4.54
C GLU A 169 -4.63 -0.45 3.57
N GLN A 170 -4.43 -0.05 2.33
CA GLN A 170 -3.69 -0.84 1.34
C GLN A 170 -2.22 -1.04 1.74
N SER A 171 -1.58 0.00 2.24
CA SER A 171 -0.18 -0.08 2.68
C SER A 171 -0.02 -1.06 3.85
N ILE A 172 -0.94 -1.10 4.81
CA ILE A 172 -0.91 -2.07 5.93
C ILE A 172 -0.88 -3.50 5.40
N GLU A 173 -1.72 -3.82 4.41
CA GLU A 173 -1.76 -5.15 3.81
C GLU A 173 -0.46 -5.51 3.08
N VAL A 174 0.09 -4.57 2.31
CA VAL A 174 1.37 -4.75 1.62
C VAL A 174 2.52 -4.92 2.62
N LEU A 175 2.56 -4.06 3.65
CA LEU A 175 3.58 -4.11 4.69
C LEU A 175 3.54 -5.45 5.44
N ARG A 176 2.33 -5.94 5.77
CA ARG A 176 2.17 -7.25 6.41
C ARG A 176 2.80 -8.37 5.59
N ARG A 177 2.45 -8.45 4.30
CA ARG A 177 3.02 -9.46 3.38
C ARG A 177 4.54 -9.38 3.29
N ARG A 178 5.11 -8.17 3.25
CA ARG A 178 6.56 -7.97 3.17
C ARG A 178 7.27 -8.37 4.45
N VAL A 179 6.69 -8.04 5.60
CA VAL A 179 7.28 -8.40 6.90
C VAL A 179 7.13 -9.89 7.18
N ASP A 180 6.00 -10.51 6.79
CA ASP A 180 5.80 -11.96 6.89
C ASP A 180 6.81 -12.74 6.04
N ALA A 181 7.18 -12.20 4.86
CA ALA A 181 8.20 -12.78 3.98
C ALA A 181 9.61 -12.81 4.62
N LEU A 182 9.87 -12.01 5.66
CA LEU A 182 11.10 -12.07 6.45
C LEU A 182 11.16 -13.26 7.42
N GLY A 183 10.07 -14.01 7.56
CA GLY A 183 9.97 -15.10 8.55
C GLY A 183 9.95 -14.61 10.00
N THR A 184 9.68 -13.32 10.22
CA THR A 184 9.58 -12.75 11.56
C THR A 184 8.29 -13.21 12.24
N THR A 185 8.38 -13.50 13.53
CA THR A 185 7.25 -13.96 14.32
C THR A 185 6.36 -12.75 14.68
N GLU A 186 5.12 -12.78 14.18
CA GLU A 186 4.01 -11.89 14.59
C GLU A 186 4.34 -10.38 14.61
N PRO A 187 4.55 -9.74 13.45
CA PRO A 187 4.72 -8.30 13.40
C PRO A 187 3.43 -7.59 13.82
N ASN A 188 3.55 -6.54 14.61
CA ASN A 188 2.43 -5.68 14.95
C ASN A 188 2.40 -4.49 13.97
N ILE A 189 1.40 -4.48 13.10
CA ILE A 189 1.22 -3.42 12.11
C ILE A 189 -0.14 -2.79 12.34
N GLN A 190 -0.14 -1.53 12.73
CA GLN A 190 -1.36 -0.82 13.07
C GLN A 190 -1.35 0.61 12.58
N ARG A 191 -2.55 1.09 12.28
CA ARG A 191 -2.75 2.48 11.90
C ARG A 191 -2.61 3.39 13.12
N GLN A 192 -1.85 4.48 12.96
CA GLN A 192 -1.69 5.53 13.96
C GLN A 192 -2.17 6.87 13.42
N GLY A 193 -3.33 7.32 13.84
CA GLY A 193 -3.92 8.56 13.33
C GLY A 193 -4.57 8.40 11.95
N ALA A 194 -4.52 9.46 11.14
CA ALA A 194 -5.15 9.51 9.83
C ALA A 194 -4.26 8.99 8.70
N ASP A 195 -2.96 9.24 8.80
CA ASP A 195 -1.98 9.17 7.72
C ASP A 195 -0.72 8.35 8.06
N ARG A 196 -0.65 7.76 9.27
CA ARG A 196 0.54 7.06 9.75
C ARG A 196 0.27 5.59 10.02
N ILE A 197 1.32 4.77 9.87
CA ILE A 197 1.34 3.34 10.13
C ILE A 197 2.51 3.05 11.07
N LEU A 198 2.24 2.45 12.21
CA LEU A 198 3.24 1.93 13.12
C LEU A 198 3.52 0.47 12.74
N VAL A 199 4.79 0.15 12.51
CA VAL A 199 5.28 -1.19 12.22
C VAL A 199 6.26 -1.59 13.31
N GLU A 200 5.94 -2.62 14.04
CA GLU A 200 6.77 -3.18 15.13
C GLU A 200 7.13 -4.62 14.79
N VAL A 201 8.42 -4.90 14.76
CA VAL A 201 8.95 -6.22 14.40
C VAL A 201 9.81 -6.73 15.55
N PRO A 202 9.29 -7.68 16.38
CA PRO A 202 10.05 -8.28 17.46
C PRO A 202 11.26 -9.07 16.94
N GLY A 203 12.37 -9.03 17.67
CA GLY A 203 13.57 -9.78 17.35
C GLY A 203 14.44 -9.22 16.22
N LEU A 204 13.96 -8.24 15.44
CA LEU A 204 14.75 -7.57 14.42
C LEU A 204 15.44 -6.34 15.00
N GLN A 205 16.72 -6.43 15.29
CA GLN A 205 17.49 -5.31 15.88
C GLN A 205 17.96 -4.29 14.84
N ASP A 206 18.08 -4.70 13.58
CA ASP A 206 18.54 -3.83 12.48
C ASP A 206 17.39 -3.12 11.78
N THR A 207 17.18 -1.86 12.18
CA THR A 207 16.18 -0.98 11.52
C THR A 207 16.53 -0.62 10.08
N SER A 208 17.80 -0.71 9.67
CA SER A 208 18.23 -0.39 8.30
C SER A 208 17.72 -1.45 7.34
N LYS A 209 17.81 -2.71 7.72
CA LYS A 209 17.26 -3.85 6.95
C LYS A 209 15.74 -3.75 6.81
N LEU A 210 15.06 -3.35 7.88
CA LEU A 210 13.60 -3.13 7.82
C LEU A 210 13.25 -1.99 6.86
N LYS A 211 13.98 -0.86 6.91
CA LYS A 211 13.78 0.27 5.98
C LYS A 211 14.04 -0.11 4.53
N GLU A 212 15.06 -0.90 4.25
CA GLU A 212 15.37 -1.38 2.91
C GLU A 212 14.21 -2.19 2.33
N ILE A 213 13.68 -3.14 3.09
CA ILE A 213 12.58 -4.01 2.66
C ILE A 213 11.27 -3.23 2.50
N LEU A 214 10.97 -2.33 3.44
CA LEU A 214 9.76 -1.52 3.38
C LEU A 214 9.87 -0.42 2.31
N GLY A 215 11.08 0.08 2.02
CA GLY A 215 11.33 1.15 1.07
C GLY A 215 11.37 0.72 -0.40
N THR A 216 11.50 -0.58 -0.69
CA THR A 216 11.45 -1.08 -2.07
C THR A 216 10.04 -0.93 -2.63
N THR A 217 9.85 0.07 -3.48
CA THR A 217 8.60 0.26 -4.22
C THR A 217 8.79 -0.24 -5.64
N ALA A 218 8.25 -1.41 -5.95
CA ALA A 218 8.13 -1.88 -7.32
C ALA A 218 6.71 -1.54 -7.81
N LYS A 219 6.60 -0.67 -8.81
CA LYS A 219 5.34 -0.47 -9.54
C LYS A 219 5.30 -1.50 -10.67
N LEU A 220 4.25 -2.31 -10.69
CA LEU A 220 3.98 -3.17 -11.82
C LEU A 220 3.27 -2.36 -12.89
N GLU A 221 3.91 -2.21 -14.03
CA GLU A 221 3.36 -1.50 -15.17
C GLU A 221 3.46 -2.39 -16.41
N PHE A 222 2.36 -2.56 -17.11
CA PHE A 222 2.33 -3.24 -18.39
C PHE A 222 2.37 -2.22 -19.51
N ARG A 223 3.43 -2.32 -20.34
CA ARG A 223 3.66 -1.43 -21.47
C ARG A 223 3.80 -2.25 -22.74
N LEU A 224 3.33 -1.72 -23.86
CA LEU A 224 3.53 -2.38 -25.15
C LEU A 224 4.97 -2.19 -25.63
N VAL A 225 5.50 -3.22 -26.27
CA VAL A 225 6.75 -3.10 -27.02
C VAL A 225 6.54 -2.12 -28.16
N ALA A 226 7.49 -1.21 -28.38
CA ALA A 226 7.40 -0.23 -29.43
C ALA A 226 7.55 -0.90 -30.83
N GLU A 227 6.70 -0.52 -31.77
CA GLU A 227 6.82 -0.96 -33.14
C GLU A 227 8.06 -0.33 -33.83
N PRO A 228 8.67 -1.01 -34.79
CA PRO A 228 9.75 -0.42 -35.59
C PRO A 228 9.25 0.84 -36.32
N GLY A 229 9.88 1.98 -36.01
CA GLY A 229 9.48 3.28 -36.60
C GLY A 229 8.57 4.15 -35.72
N ALA A 230 8.31 3.74 -34.47
CA ALA A 230 7.62 4.59 -33.49
C ALA A 230 8.41 5.86 -33.19
N ASP A 231 7.68 6.96 -32.88
CA ASP A 231 8.31 8.24 -32.55
C ASP A 231 9.25 8.06 -31.31
N PRO A 232 10.53 8.43 -31.42
CA PRO A 232 11.47 8.36 -30.30
C PRO A 232 11.01 9.10 -29.04
N ALA A 233 10.14 10.11 -29.18
CA ALA A 233 9.56 10.83 -28.06
C ALA A 233 8.63 9.97 -27.20
N ASP A 234 7.97 8.98 -27.79
CA ASP A 234 7.00 8.09 -27.14
C ASP A 234 7.60 6.74 -26.72
N VAL A 235 8.89 6.51 -26.98
CA VAL A 235 9.59 5.27 -26.68
C VAL A 235 10.56 5.46 -25.52
N GLU A 236 10.65 4.45 -24.66
CA GLU A 236 11.61 4.34 -23.57
C GLU A 236 12.30 2.99 -23.67
N SER A 237 13.62 2.96 -23.44
CA SER A 237 14.40 1.74 -23.50
C SER A 237 14.58 1.17 -22.11
N LEU A 238 14.04 -0.01 -21.84
CA LEU A 238 14.17 -0.71 -20.55
C LEU A 238 15.14 -1.87 -20.69
N GLU A 239 15.97 -2.09 -19.70
CA GLU A 239 16.89 -3.22 -19.64
C GLU A 239 16.15 -4.52 -19.36
N ASP A 240 16.46 -5.57 -20.11
CA ASP A 240 15.87 -6.90 -19.93
C ASP A 240 16.56 -7.63 -18.76
N VAL A 241 15.77 -8.01 -17.75
CA VAL A 241 16.28 -8.73 -16.57
C VAL A 241 16.75 -10.15 -16.93
N GLU A 242 16.13 -10.80 -17.91
CA GLU A 242 16.51 -12.15 -18.34
C GLU A 242 17.75 -12.15 -19.25
N GLN A 243 18.04 -11.03 -19.94
CA GLN A 243 19.17 -10.88 -20.84
C GLN A 243 19.94 -9.59 -20.53
N PRO A 244 20.81 -9.60 -19.50
CA PRO A 244 21.58 -8.43 -19.11
C PRO A 244 22.37 -7.84 -20.28
N GLY A 245 22.24 -6.54 -20.53
CA GLY A 245 22.85 -5.84 -21.64
C GLY A 245 22.00 -5.75 -22.90
N LYS A 246 20.80 -6.33 -22.92
CA LYS A 246 19.81 -6.13 -23.98
C LYS A 246 18.73 -5.17 -23.48
N SER A 247 18.46 -4.13 -24.24
CA SER A 247 17.38 -3.19 -23.95
C SER A 247 16.21 -3.42 -24.90
N LEU A 248 15.00 -3.38 -24.36
CA LEU A 248 13.75 -3.49 -25.11
C LEU A 248 13.12 -2.10 -25.24
N PRO A 249 12.84 -1.63 -26.47
CA PRO A 249 12.10 -0.40 -26.67
C PRO A 249 10.63 -0.62 -26.32
N VAL A 250 10.13 0.11 -25.35
CA VAL A 250 8.72 0.05 -24.90
C VAL A 250 8.06 1.42 -25.03
N GLN A 251 6.77 1.42 -25.23
CA GLN A 251 6.01 2.67 -25.23
C GLN A 251 6.02 3.29 -23.83
N LYS A 252 6.22 4.60 -23.72
CA LYS A 252 6.10 5.35 -22.45
C LYS A 252 4.71 5.24 -21.84
N ARG A 253 3.71 4.97 -22.68
CA ARG A 253 2.33 4.83 -22.25
C ARG A 253 2.15 3.52 -21.47
N VAL A 254 1.75 3.64 -20.21
CA VAL A 254 1.34 2.50 -19.39
C VAL A 254 -0.06 2.07 -19.82
N MET A 255 -0.24 0.80 -20.14
CA MET A 255 -1.53 0.24 -20.56
C MET A 255 -2.36 -0.22 -19.38
N VAL A 256 -1.72 -0.88 -18.41
CA VAL A 256 -2.33 -1.39 -17.19
C VAL A 256 -1.34 -1.20 -16.04
N GLN A 257 -1.82 -0.77 -14.90
CA GLN A 257 -1.03 -0.69 -13.66
C GLN A 257 -1.42 -1.85 -12.74
N GLY A 258 -0.48 -2.26 -11.87
CA GLY A 258 -0.76 -3.32 -10.90
C GLY A 258 -1.88 -3.00 -9.92
N GLU A 259 -2.28 -1.72 -9.83
CA GLU A 259 -3.43 -1.26 -9.05
C GLU A 259 -4.78 -1.58 -9.74
N ASP A 260 -4.75 -1.90 -11.04
CA ASP A 260 -5.93 -2.19 -11.87
C ASP A 260 -6.21 -3.71 -11.94
N LEU A 261 -5.32 -4.55 -11.38
CA LEU A 261 -5.40 -6.01 -11.32
C LEU A 261 -5.92 -6.49 -9.96
#